data_b0be7c4a843e9bb40abf79799db06f84
#
_entry.id   b0be7c4a843e9bb40abf79799db06f84
#
_cell.length_a   1.000
_cell.length_b   1.000
_cell.length_c   1.000
_cell.angle_alpha   90.00
_cell.angle_beta   90.00
_cell.angle_gamma   90.00
#
_symmetry.space_group_name_H-M   'P 1'
#
loop_
_entity.id
_entity.type
_entity.pdbx_description
1 polymer ?
#
loop_
_entity_poly.entity_id
_entity_poly.type
_entity_poly.pdbx_seq_one_letter_code
_entity_poly.pdbx_strand_id
1 'polypeptide(L)'
;MFFKQLIALCFFSILIPAQVHASPIADQTQLAVWVNEAIVATYTYDYENFIDRQKNIAKYFTSNGWIEYSKALLKAKLPDAVKKNAYVVSAVALMPPDIKIVKDNQWQALMPLLVVYKNSSYQQKQTLMVKLTFIVASEGSGVRGLAITDLQTQVTEPPCECAKVQKMKAVV
;
A
#
# COMPACT_ATOMS: atom_id res chain seq x y z
N MET A 1 14.68 38.40 -75.17
CA MET A 1 14.39 38.79 -73.78
C MET A 1 13.97 37.52 -73.03
N PHE A 2 14.88 36.87 -72.34
CA PHE A 2 14.61 35.59 -71.62
C PHE A 2 14.55 35.88 -70.14
N PHE A 3 13.36 35.69 -69.58
CA PHE A 3 13.14 35.78 -68.12
C PHE A 3 13.37 34.38 -67.53
N LYS A 4 14.50 34.23 -66.87
CA LYS A 4 14.80 33.01 -66.09
C LYS A 4 14.13 33.15 -64.74
N GLN A 5 13.05 32.44 -64.47
CA GLN A 5 12.50 32.24 -63.14
C GLN A 5 13.28 31.16 -62.41
N LEU A 6 13.97 31.59 -61.34
CA LEU A 6 14.68 30.72 -60.41
C LEU A 6 13.68 30.28 -59.32
N ILE A 7 13.22 29.01 -59.36
CA ILE A 7 12.40 28.45 -58.33
C ILE A 7 13.34 27.95 -57.22
N ALA A 8 13.38 28.69 -56.11
CA ALA A 8 14.04 28.28 -54.87
C ALA A 8 13.14 27.33 -54.09
N LEU A 9 13.48 26.03 -54.09
CA LEU A 9 12.80 25.01 -53.32
C LEU A 9 13.33 25.09 -51.87
N CYS A 10 12.58 25.74 -50.96
CA CYS A 10 12.85 25.69 -49.53
C CYS A 10 12.45 24.33 -48.98
N PHE A 11 13.40 23.44 -48.75
CA PHE A 11 13.24 22.23 -47.95
C PHE A 11 13.09 22.64 -46.47
N PHE A 12 11.86 22.74 -45.99
CA PHE A 12 11.57 22.93 -44.59
C PHE A 12 11.68 21.56 -43.89
N SER A 13 12.87 21.28 -43.33
CA SER A 13 13.08 20.07 -42.54
C SER A 13 12.32 20.23 -41.21
N ILE A 14 11.17 19.57 -41.10
CA ILE A 14 10.41 19.46 -39.84
C ILE A 14 11.19 18.50 -38.93
N LEU A 15 11.98 19.05 -38.01
CA LEU A 15 12.50 18.30 -36.86
C LEU A 15 11.32 17.99 -35.94
N ILE A 16 10.80 16.76 -36.03
CA ILE A 16 9.86 16.23 -35.05
C ILE A 16 10.67 15.89 -33.80
N PRO A 17 10.49 16.58 -32.65
CA PRO A 17 11.15 16.15 -31.42
C PRO A 17 10.56 14.79 -31.04
N ALA A 18 11.39 13.75 -31.05
CA ALA A 18 11.05 12.46 -30.47
C ALA A 18 10.85 12.69 -28.96
N GLN A 19 9.60 12.74 -28.53
CA GLN A 19 9.28 12.73 -27.10
C GLN A 19 9.64 11.35 -26.56
N VAL A 20 10.80 11.27 -25.93
CA VAL A 20 11.17 10.11 -25.11
C VAL A 20 10.21 10.11 -23.92
N HIS A 21 9.15 9.33 -24.00
CA HIS A 21 8.34 8.98 -22.84
C HIS A 21 9.21 8.05 -21.97
N ALA A 22 10.02 8.65 -21.11
CA ALA A 22 10.54 7.92 -19.97
C ALA A 22 9.31 7.49 -19.16
N SER A 23 9.00 6.21 -19.16
CA SER A 23 8.06 5.64 -18.19
C SER A 23 8.58 6.05 -16.82
N PRO A 24 7.83 6.82 -16.01
CA PRO A 24 8.28 7.15 -14.68
C PRO A 24 8.42 5.82 -13.93
N ILE A 25 9.66 5.37 -13.72
CA ILE A 25 9.94 4.39 -12.67
C ILE A 25 9.37 5.06 -11.43
N ALA A 26 8.30 4.47 -10.87
CA ALA A 26 7.64 5.06 -9.72
C ALA A 26 8.71 5.34 -8.66
N ASP A 27 8.85 6.62 -8.26
CA ASP A 27 9.82 7.04 -7.27
C ASP A 27 9.64 6.16 -6.01
N GLN A 28 10.74 5.64 -5.49
CA GLN A 28 10.73 4.75 -4.33
C GLN A 28 10.00 5.36 -3.14
N THR A 29 10.09 6.69 -3.00
CA THR A 29 9.35 7.43 -1.98
C THR A 29 7.84 7.36 -2.21
N GLN A 30 7.40 7.51 -3.45
CA GLN A 30 5.98 7.41 -3.81
C GLN A 30 5.44 5.99 -3.58
N LEU A 31 6.24 4.97 -3.92
CA LEU A 31 5.91 3.57 -3.62
C LEU A 31 5.78 3.35 -2.11
N ALA A 32 6.71 3.87 -1.30
CA ALA A 32 6.68 3.73 0.15
C ALA A 32 5.44 4.39 0.77
N VAL A 33 5.07 5.59 0.32
CA VAL A 33 3.86 6.28 0.75
C VAL A 33 2.62 5.48 0.37
N TRP A 34 2.55 4.99 -0.87
CA TRP A 34 1.41 4.20 -1.33
C TRP A 34 1.25 2.89 -0.55
N VAL A 35 2.35 2.15 -0.32
CA VAL A 35 2.36 0.92 0.48
C VAL A 35 1.87 1.17 1.90
N ASN A 36 2.40 2.23 2.54
CA ASN A 36 1.98 2.59 3.89
C ASN A 36 0.47 2.90 3.95
N GLU A 37 -0.06 3.70 3.04
CA GLU A 37 -1.49 4.01 2.97
C GLU A 37 -2.33 2.76 2.74
N ALA A 38 -1.97 1.92 1.77
CA ALA A 38 -2.70 0.71 1.44
C ALA A 38 -2.77 -0.26 2.62
N ILE A 39 -1.64 -0.49 3.31
CA ILE A 39 -1.57 -1.39 4.46
C ILE A 39 -2.34 -0.81 5.64
N VAL A 40 -2.11 0.45 6.00
CA VAL A 40 -2.80 1.09 7.14
C VAL A 40 -4.31 1.14 6.91
N ALA A 41 -4.76 1.47 5.69
CA ALA A 41 -6.18 1.45 5.35
C ALA A 41 -6.78 0.05 5.50
N THR A 42 -6.05 -1.01 5.12
CA THR A 42 -6.49 -2.41 5.19
C THR A 42 -6.72 -2.87 6.64
N TYR A 43 -5.98 -2.32 7.59
CA TYR A 43 -6.07 -2.68 9.02
C TYR A 43 -6.74 -1.60 9.89
N THR A 44 -7.45 -0.63 9.27
CA THR A 44 -8.17 0.43 10.00
C THR A 44 -9.66 0.40 9.67
N TYR A 45 -10.47 -0.09 10.60
CA TYR A 45 -11.93 -0.22 10.48
C TYR A 45 -12.57 -0.35 11.86
N ASP A 46 -13.88 -0.23 11.92
CA ASP A 46 -14.67 -0.50 13.12
C ASP A 46 -15.89 -1.37 12.78
N TYR A 47 -16.59 -1.81 13.84
CA TYR A 47 -17.73 -2.70 13.69
C TYR A 47 -18.94 -2.06 12.99
N GLU A 48 -19.06 -0.74 12.98
CA GLU A 48 -20.16 -0.01 12.34
C GLU A 48 -19.92 0.17 10.84
N ASN A 49 -18.69 0.50 10.46
CA ASN A 49 -18.35 0.86 9.09
C ASN A 49 -17.55 -0.23 8.33
N PHE A 50 -17.43 -1.43 8.90
CA PHE A 50 -16.62 -2.51 8.33
C PHE A 50 -16.86 -2.73 6.84
N ILE A 51 -18.13 -2.84 6.42
CA ILE A 51 -18.48 -3.12 5.02
C ILE A 51 -18.06 -1.98 4.08
N ASP A 52 -18.26 -0.74 4.48
CA ASP A 52 -17.91 0.40 3.63
C ASP A 52 -16.38 0.60 3.57
N ARG A 53 -15.67 0.29 4.65
CA ARG A 53 -14.21 0.23 4.65
C ARG A 53 -13.72 -0.86 3.71
N GLN A 54 -14.31 -2.06 3.70
CA GLN A 54 -13.95 -3.13 2.78
C GLN A 54 -14.16 -2.71 1.31
N LYS A 55 -15.23 -2.01 0.95
CA LYS A 55 -15.44 -1.45 -0.39
C LYS A 55 -14.33 -0.47 -0.81
N ASN A 56 -13.88 0.37 0.14
CA ASN A 56 -12.81 1.33 -0.12
C ASN A 56 -11.44 0.65 -0.26
N ILE A 57 -11.18 -0.36 0.57
CA ILE A 57 -9.94 -1.16 0.52
C ILE A 57 -9.86 -1.96 -0.79
N ALA A 58 -11.00 -2.49 -1.29
CA ALA A 58 -11.05 -3.25 -2.53
C ALA A 58 -10.43 -2.50 -3.73
N LYS A 59 -10.49 -1.17 -3.72
CA LYS A 59 -9.89 -0.32 -4.78
C LYS A 59 -8.37 -0.43 -4.87
N TYR A 60 -7.70 -0.83 -3.79
CA TYR A 60 -6.25 -1.03 -3.78
C TYR A 60 -5.84 -2.36 -4.41
N PHE A 61 -6.75 -3.30 -4.62
CA PHE A 61 -6.46 -4.65 -5.08
C PHE A 61 -6.75 -4.86 -6.56
N THR A 62 -6.04 -5.80 -7.17
CA THR A 62 -6.53 -6.45 -8.39
C THR A 62 -7.74 -7.32 -8.05
N SER A 63 -8.57 -7.65 -9.05
CA SER A 63 -9.75 -8.51 -8.82
C SER A 63 -9.37 -9.85 -8.15
N ASN A 64 -8.32 -10.51 -8.62
CA ASN A 64 -7.86 -11.77 -8.03
C ASN A 64 -7.29 -11.57 -6.62
N GLY A 65 -6.48 -10.52 -6.42
CA GLY A 65 -5.93 -10.17 -5.09
C GLY A 65 -7.04 -9.92 -4.07
N TRP A 66 -8.11 -9.22 -4.48
CA TRP A 66 -9.27 -8.98 -3.62
C TRP A 66 -10.02 -10.27 -3.27
N ILE A 67 -10.21 -11.17 -4.23
CA ILE A 67 -10.86 -12.46 -3.99
C ILE A 67 -10.08 -13.27 -2.94
N GLU A 68 -8.76 -13.39 -3.09
CA GLU A 68 -7.94 -14.17 -2.15
C GLU A 68 -7.88 -13.50 -0.76
N TYR A 69 -7.72 -12.18 -0.70
CA TYR A 69 -7.80 -11.45 0.56
C TYR A 69 -9.14 -11.64 1.28
N SER A 70 -10.26 -11.50 0.55
CA SER A 70 -11.61 -11.69 1.10
C SER A 70 -11.84 -13.11 1.62
N LYS A 71 -11.37 -14.13 0.89
CA LYS A 71 -11.41 -15.53 1.35
C LYS A 71 -10.64 -15.72 2.66
N ALA A 72 -9.45 -15.10 2.76
CA ALA A 72 -8.64 -15.19 3.98
C ALA A 72 -9.35 -14.54 5.18
N LEU A 73 -9.97 -13.36 5.00
CA LEU A 73 -10.77 -12.70 6.05
C LEU A 73 -11.93 -13.57 6.54
N LEU A 74 -12.68 -14.18 5.60
CA LEU A 74 -13.81 -15.04 5.94
C LEU A 74 -13.35 -16.33 6.66
N LYS A 75 -12.25 -16.93 6.17
CA LYS A 75 -11.65 -18.11 6.83
C LYS A 75 -11.21 -17.81 8.26
N ALA A 76 -10.66 -16.63 8.50
CA ALA A 76 -10.26 -16.16 9.83
C ALA A 76 -11.45 -15.74 10.71
N LYS A 77 -12.68 -15.73 10.18
CA LYS A 77 -13.90 -15.23 10.86
C LYS A 77 -13.74 -13.81 11.41
N LEU A 78 -12.88 -13.01 10.78
CA LEU A 78 -12.58 -11.66 11.25
C LEU A 78 -13.81 -10.73 11.22
N PRO A 79 -14.65 -10.72 10.16
CA PRO A 79 -15.86 -9.89 10.14
C PRO A 79 -16.79 -10.17 11.31
N ASP A 80 -17.01 -11.45 11.63
CA ASP A 80 -17.85 -11.87 12.73
C ASP A 80 -17.26 -11.46 14.09
N ALA A 81 -15.95 -11.64 14.25
CA ALA A 81 -15.24 -11.25 15.47
C ALA A 81 -15.32 -9.75 15.73
N VAL A 82 -15.11 -8.93 14.69
CA VAL A 82 -15.18 -7.46 14.76
C VAL A 82 -16.59 -7.03 15.16
N LYS A 83 -17.62 -7.55 14.49
CA LYS A 83 -19.01 -7.20 14.75
C LYS A 83 -19.47 -7.67 16.14
N LYS A 84 -19.21 -8.93 16.50
CA LYS A 84 -19.62 -9.54 17.77
C LYS A 84 -19.03 -8.84 18.99
N ASN A 85 -17.77 -8.41 18.88
CA ASN A 85 -17.07 -7.78 19.99
C ASN A 85 -17.07 -6.25 19.93
N ALA A 86 -17.77 -5.64 18.98
CA ALA A 86 -17.81 -4.18 18.74
C ALA A 86 -16.39 -3.56 18.71
N TYR A 87 -15.47 -4.20 17.96
CA TYR A 87 -14.10 -3.71 17.89
C TYR A 87 -13.97 -2.47 17.01
N VAL A 88 -13.22 -1.49 17.53
CA VAL A 88 -12.55 -0.45 16.76
C VAL A 88 -11.11 -0.92 16.54
N VAL A 89 -10.72 -1.05 15.29
CA VAL A 89 -9.38 -1.54 14.88
C VAL A 89 -8.62 -0.39 14.25
N SER A 90 -7.44 -0.11 14.77
CA SER A 90 -6.53 0.90 14.24
C SER A 90 -5.16 0.32 14.01
N ALA A 91 -4.46 0.85 13.02
CA ALA A 91 -3.13 0.40 12.67
C ALA A 91 -2.16 1.56 12.48
N VAL A 92 -0.90 1.30 12.82
CA VAL A 92 0.19 2.25 12.59
C VAL A 92 1.44 1.48 12.16
N ALA A 93 2.12 1.99 11.13
CA ALA A 93 3.40 1.47 10.70
C ALA A 93 4.46 1.71 11.80
N LEU A 94 5.21 0.67 12.16
CA LEU A 94 6.32 0.79 13.10
C LEU A 94 7.60 1.27 12.45
N MET A 95 7.76 0.97 11.15
CA MET A 95 8.88 1.40 10.32
C MET A 95 8.39 1.62 8.89
N PRO A 96 9.13 2.40 8.07
CA PRO A 96 8.87 2.47 6.63
C PRO A 96 8.93 1.09 5.97
N PRO A 97 8.18 0.87 4.88
CA PRO A 97 8.24 -0.40 4.16
C PRO A 97 9.60 -0.62 3.49
N ASP A 98 10.14 -1.84 3.60
CA ASP A 98 11.25 -2.32 2.78
C ASP A 98 10.69 -2.83 1.45
N ILE A 99 11.02 -2.14 0.34
CA ILE A 99 10.45 -2.42 -0.99
C ILE A 99 11.55 -2.96 -1.90
N LYS A 100 11.26 -4.09 -2.54
CA LYS A 100 12.14 -4.76 -3.50
C LYS A 100 11.45 -4.99 -4.83
N ILE A 101 12.18 -4.83 -5.92
CA ILE A 101 11.73 -5.21 -7.25
C ILE A 101 11.76 -6.75 -7.32
N VAL A 102 10.64 -7.36 -7.72
CA VAL A 102 10.55 -8.81 -7.97
C VAL A 102 10.78 -9.13 -9.44
N LYS A 103 10.17 -8.34 -10.29
CA LYS A 103 10.34 -8.33 -11.76
C LYS A 103 9.83 -7.01 -12.32
N ASP A 104 9.91 -6.83 -13.63
CA ASP A 104 9.41 -5.62 -14.28
C ASP A 104 7.97 -5.33 -13.88
N ASN A 105 7.74 -4.08 -13.43
CA ASN A 105 6.43 -3.59 -12.97
C ASN A 105 5.79 -4.38 -11.81
N GLN A 106 6.60 -5.11 -11.05
CA GLN A 106 6.15 -5.83 -9.85
C GLN A 106 7.12 -5.64 -8.70
N TRP A 107 6.58 -5.30 -7.54
CA TRP A 107 7.32 -5.08 -6.29
C TRP A 107 6.76 -5.93 -5.17
N GLN A 108 7.60 -6.17 -4.20
CA GLN A 108 7.23 -6.73 -2.91
C GLN A 108 7.66 -5.77 -1.81
N ALA A 109 6.77 -5.52 -0.86
CA ALA A 109 7.04 -4.72 0.32
C ALA A 109 6.88 -5.56 1.59
N LEU A 110 7.75 -5.32 2.57
CA LEU A 110 7.65 -5.82 3.93
C LEU A 110 7.49 -4.63 4.86
N MET A 111 6.46 -4.63 5.71
CA MET A 111 6.21 -3.54 6.65
C MET A 111 5.77 -4.07 8.02
N PRO A 112 6.48 -3.74 9.11
CA PRO A 112 6.02 -4.04 10.46
C PRO A 112 4.90 -3.08 10.85
N LEU A 113 3.80 -3.64 11.36
CA LEU A 113 2.57 -2.93 11.68
C LEU A 113 2.13 -3.23 13.10
N LEU A 114 1.83 -2.21 13.88
CA LEU A 114 1.11 -2.37 15.13
C LEU A 114 -0.38 -2.24 14.87
N VAL A 115 -1.16 -3.26 15.22
CA VAL A 115 -2.61 -3.25 15.16
C VAL A 115 -3.18 -3.27 16.56
N VAL A 116 -4.13 -2.39 16.83
CA VAL A 116 -4.82 -2.26 18.11
C VAL A 116 -6.29 -2.58 17.92
N TYR A 117 -6.76 -3.62 18.59
CA TYR A 117 -8.17 -3.98 18.70
C TYR A 117 -8.69 -3.44 20.03
N LYS A 118 -9.71 -2.60 19.99
CA LYS A 118 -10.26 -1.95 21.18
C LYS A 118 -11.79 -1.99 21.18
N ASN A 119 -12.39 -2.23 22.36
CA ASN A 119 -13.80 -1.96 22.65
C ASN A 119 -13.95 -1.30 24.02
N SER A 120 -15.16 -1.19 24.54
CA SER A 120 -15.44 -0.55 25.83
C SER A 120 -14.76 -1.21 27.05
N SER A 121 -14.44 -2.51 26.94
CA SER A 121 -13.97 -3.32 28.07
C SER A 121 -12.61 -3.96 27.87
N TYR A 122 -12.07 -3.88 26.64
CA TYR A 122 -10.87 -4.64 26.27
C TYR A 122 -10.01 -3.91 25.24
N GLN A 123 -8.69 -4.06 25.37
CA GLN A 123 -7.74 -3.60 24.37
C GLN A 123 -6.65 -4.65 24.18
N GLN A 124 -6.44 -5.03 22.94
CA GLN A 124 -5.34 -5.92 22.53
C GLN A 124 -4.45 -5.21 21.52
N LYS A 125 -3.15 -5.37 21.67
CA LYS A 125 -2.14 -4.93 20.71
C LYS A 125 -1.51 -6.15 20.06
N GLN A 126 -1.27 -6.09 18.76
CA GLN A 126 -0.64 -7.16 18.00
C GLN A 126 0.35 -6.56 17.01
N THR A 127 1.56 -7.07 16.99
CA THR A 127 2.54 -6.70 15.99
C THR A 127 2.50 -7.71 14.85
N LEU A 128 2.41 -7.20 13.64
CA LEU A 128 2.33 -7.98 12.41
C LEU A 128 3.51 -7.62 11.50
N MET A 129 4.05 -8.61 10.79
CA MET A 129 4.83 -8.37 9.60
C MET A 129 3.89 -8.56 8.40
N VAL A 130 3.64 -7.49 7.68
CA VAL A 130 2.81 -7.48 6.47
C VAL A 130 3.70 -7.59 5.26
N LYS A 131 3.46 -8.61 4.42
CA LYS A 131 4.08 -8.79 3.12
C LYS A 131 3.05 -8.48 2.04
N LEU A 132 3.35 -7.51 1.21
CA LEU A 132 2.48 -7.02 0.15
C LEU A 132 3.18 -7.17 -1.19
N THR A 133 2.54 -7.81 -2.16
CA THR A 133 2.99 -7.82 -3.56
C THR A 133 2.05 -6.95 -4.38
N PHE A 134 2.61 -6.06 -5.23
CA PHE A 134 1.82 -5.12 -6.01
C PHE A 134 2.45 -4.87 -7.37
N ILE A 135 1.63 -4.38 -8.30
CA ILE A 135 1.98 -4.15 -9.70
C ILE A 135 1.51 -2.79 -10.16
N VAL A 136 2.00 -2.35 -11.32
CA VAL A 136 1.33 -1.29 -12.09
C VAL A 136 -0.06 -1.78 -12.48
N ALA A 137 -1.08 -1.05 -12.10
CA ALA A 137 -2.46 -1.38 -12.42
C ALA A 137 -2.78 -1.09 -13.89
N SER A 138 -3.73 -1.83 -14.45
CA SER A 138 -4.31 -1.47 -15.76
C SER A 138 -5.05 -0.15 -15.66
N GLU A 139 -5.19 0.53 -16.79
CA GLU A 139 -5.89 1.81 -16.88
C GLU A 139 -7.28 1.74 -16.23
N GLY A 140 -7.62 2.73 -15.41
CA GLY A 140 -8.89 2.80 -14.69
C GLY A 140 -9.02 1.88 -13.47
N SER A 141 -7.98 1.10 -13.11
CA SER A 141 -7.97 0.24 -11.93
C SER A 141 -6.89 0.63 -10.92
N GLY A 142 -7.00 0.10 -9.70
CA GLY A 142 -6.06 0.40 -8.63
C GLY A 142 -6.19 1.81 -8.06
N VAL A 143 -5.25 2.18 -7.20
CA VAL A 143 -5.13 3.51 -6.60
C VAL A 143 -3.80 4.12 -7.05
N ARG A 144 -3.84 5.30 -7.66
CA ARG A 144 -2.65 5.97 -8.22
C ARG A 144 -1.83 5.08 -9.17
N GLY A 145 -2.51 4.25 -9.99
CA GLY A 145 -1.87 3.38 -10.96
C GLY A 145 -1.18 2.14 -10.40
N LEU A 146 -1.40 1.79 -9.13
CA LEU A 146 -0.85 0.62 -8.47
C LEU A 146 -1.96 -0.26 -7.91
N ALA A 147 -1.76 -1.59 -7.91
CA ALA A 147 -2.73 -2.53 -7.36
C ALA A 147 -2.06 -3.72 -6.66
N ILE A 148 -2.62 -4.13 -5.53
CA ILE A 148 -2.19 -5.27 -4.73
C ILE A 148 -2.61 -6.57 -5.43
N THR A 149 -1.68 -7.47 -5.65
CA THR A 149 -1.93 -8.82 -6.15
C THR A 149 -1.97 -9.86 -5.05
N ASP A 150 -1.24 -9.62 -3.95
CA ASP A 150 -1.18 -10.53 -2.81
C ASP A 150 -0.86 -9.78 -1.52
N LEU A 151 -1.52 -10.15 -0.42
CA LEU A 151 -1.27 -9.62 0.91
C LEU A 151 -1.25 -10.78 1.91
N GLN A 152 -0.12 -10.97 2.56
CA GLN A 152 0.11 -11.98 3.58
C GLN A 152 0.51 -11.31 4.89
N THR A 153 0.15 -11.94 5.99
CA THR A 153 0.43 -11.41 7.32
C THR A 153 0.92 -12.50 8.24
N GLN A 154 1.96 -12.18 8.98
CA GLN A 154 2.48 -13.02 10.04
C GLN A 154 2.48 -12.25 11.35
N VAL A 155 1.97 -12.86 12.43
CA VAL A 155 2.11 -12.33 13.78
C VAL A 155 3.57 -12.42 14.17
N THR A 156 4.14 -11.31 14.64
CA THR A 156 5.49 -11.26 15.20
C THR A 156 5.41 -11.00 16.68
N GLU A 157 6.44 -11.43 17.43
CA GLU A 157 6.56 -11.03 18.82
C GLU A 157 6.74 -9.51 18.89
N PRO A 158 6.15 -8.83 19.90
CA PRO A 158 6.34 -7.40 20.06
C PRO A 158 7.84 -7.09 20.13
N PRO A 159 8.35 -6.09 19.41
CA PRO A 159 9.72 -5.67 19.56
C PRO A 159 9.92 -5.20 21.00
N CYS A 160 10.77 -5.89 21.75
CA CYS A 160 11.27 -5.57 23.08
C CYS A 160 10.25 -4.89 24.03
N GLU A 161 9.84 -5.57 25.08
CA GLU A 161 9.35 -4.85 26.26
C GLU A 161 10.43 -3.80 26.60
N CYS A 162 10.08 -2.52 26.53
CA CYS A 162 10.95 -1.47 27.06
C CYS A 162 11.28 -1.86 28.48
N ALA A 163 12.57 -2.08 28.76
CA ALA A 163 13.04 -2.45 30.09
C ALA A 163 12.37 -1.52 31.10
N LYS A 164 11.64 -2.08 32.05
CA LYS A 164 10.98 -1.32 33.13
C LYS A 164 12.06 -0.40 33.71
N VAL A 165 11.87 0.91 33.55
CA VAL A 165 12.75 1.91 34.15
C VAL A 165 12.87 1.53 35.63
N GLN A 166 13.99 0.96 36.03
CA GLN A 166 14.28 0.73 37.42
C GLN A 166 14.26 2.10 38.09
N LYS A 167 13.27 2.32 38.94
CA LYS A 167 13.28 3.47 39.85
C LYS A 167 14.56 3.44 40.61
N MET A 168 15.53 4.27 40.22
CA MET A 168 16.70 4.53 41.04
C MET A 168 16.18 5.02 42.39
N LYS A 169 16.35 4.17 43.42
CA LYS A 169 16.17 4.60 44.80
C LYS A 169 17.15 5.75 45.03
N ALA A 170 16.64 6.94 45.28
CA ALA A 170 17.44 8.04 45.78
C ALA A 170 18.07 7.55 47.08
N VAL A 171 19.40 7.46 47.12
CA VAL A 171 20.14 7.31 48.37
C VAL A 171 20.22 8.69 48.96
N VAL A 172 19.53 8.90 50.10
CA VAL A 172 19.66 10.07 50.96
C VAL A 172 20.92 9.91 51.83
#